data_977cc4536337cad6d5d93905bcab1c84
#
_entry.id   977cc4536337cad6d5d93905bcab1c84
#
_cell.length_a   1.000
_cell.length_b   1.000
_cell.length_c   1.000
_cell.angle_alpha   90.00
_cell.angle_beta   90.00
_cell.angle_gamma   90.00
#
_symmetry.space_group_name_H-M   'P 1'
#
loop_
_entity.id
_entity.type
_entity.pdbx_description
1 polymer ?
#
loop_
_entity_poly.entity_id
_entity_poly.type
_entity_poly.pdbx_seq_one_letter_code
_entity_poly.pdbx_strand_id
1 'polypeptide(L)'
;MGLIDDIKANAIENGTKIQNSDAAEIEKLFNSLFYAKKNMEEEVKFVKQMFTRGGDSTERYGLHTSAIIVGEDKFCYREQVLSLLYKQAQGENVPQNLIRIFEEGNAIHEKWQRLFIRGGLCKAEDCDFSKFYDEYEVGYTPDAIITYKGKKYVVEIKSVNTYQFMKMTSHPTASKQVQMYMHFSGIHDGIILCEDKNTQQFKVFVVKYNPEIVSPYIERLEAVKYYKNRVFEEGKMVKRCKQCTSKVCKRAITCAMRDACWNCGKGRVRLNV
;
A
#
# COMPACT_ATOMS: atom_id res chain seq x y z
N MET A 1 -29.92 19.72 -4.51
CA MET A 1 -28.97 18.69 -4.04
C MET A 1 -27.61 19.30 -4.16
N GLY A 2 -26.96 19.54 -3.05
CA GLY A 2 -25.74 20.36 -3.01
C GLY A 2 -24.49 19.51 -2.95
N LEU A 3 -23.34 20.08 -3.34
CA LEU A 3 -22.01 19.49 -3.31
C LEU A 3 -21.68 18.74 -2.00
N ILE A 4 -22.29 19.15 -0.89
CA ILE A 4 -22.17 18.53 0.43
C ILE A 4 -22.89 17.18 0.50
N ASP A 5 -23.98 17.01 -0.22
CA ASP A 5 -24.75 15.75 -0.23
C ASP A 5 -24.02 14.69 -1.10
N ASP A 6 -23.37 15.12 -2.19
CA ASP A 6 -22.54 14.26 -3.02
C ASP A 6 -21.25 13.84 -2.28
N ILE A 7 -20.69 14.73 -1.45
CA ILE A 7 -19.51 14.42 -0.61
C ILE A 7 -19.89 13.41 0.48
N LYS A 8 -21.08 13.55 1.10
CA LYS A 8 -21.58 12.60 2.10
C LYS A 8 -21.95 11.26 1.47
N ALA A 9 -22.54 11.24 0.29
CA ALA A 9 -22.85 10.01 -0.46
C ALA A 9 -21.57 9.26 -0.81
N ASN A 10 -20.53 9.94 -1.33
CA ASN A 10 -19.22 9.34 -1.62
C ASN A 10 -18.50 8.81 -0.36
N ALA A 11 -18.69 9.45 0.79
CA ALA A 11 -18.14 8.97 2.07
C ALA A 11 -18.87 7.70 2.56
N ILE A 12 -20.15 7.57 2.28
CA ILE A 12 -20.96 6.39 2.60
C ILE A 12 -20.67 5.24 1.64
N GLU A 13 -20.52 5.51 0.34
CA GLU A 13 -20.14 4.49 -0.68
C GLU A 13 -18.74 3.90 -0.46
N ASN A 14 -17.83 4.65 0.17
CA ASN A 14 -16.46 4.15 0.45
C ASN A 14 -16.31 3.52 1.85
N GLY A 15 -17.39 3.29 2.58
CA GLY A 15 -17.39 2.53 3.85
C GLY A 15 -16.59 3.16 5.00
N THR A 16 -16.18 4.41 4.86
CA THR A 16 -15.43 5.12 5.89
C THR A 16 -16.41 5.86 6.83
N LYS A 17 -17.00 5.16 7.79
CA LYS A 17 -17.58 5.83 8.95
C LYS A 17 -16.41 6.46 9.74
N ILE A 18 -16.12 7.72 9.47
CA ILE A 18 -15.18 8.51 10.27
C ILE A 18 -15.83 8.70 11.63
N GLN A 19 -15.32 8.04 12.65
CA GLN A 19 -15.69 8.34 14.05
C GLN A 19 -14.91 9.60 14.44
N ASN A 20 -15.52 10.76 14.32
CA ASN A 20 -14.88 12.06 14.57
C ASN A 20 -14.24 12.18 15.95
N SER A 21 -14.80 11.53 16.99
CA SER A 21 -14.23 11.52 18.35
C SER A 21 -12.91 10.77 18.44
N ASP A 22 -12.82 9.58 17.82
CA ASP A 22 -11.61 8.75 17.86
C ASP A 22 -10.47 9.40 17.05
N ALA A 23 -10.79 10.02 15.90
CA ALA A 23 -9.81 10.73 15.11
C ALA A 23 -9.20 11.92 15.88
N ALA A 24 -10.02 12.74 16.54
CA ALA A 24 -9.53 13.87 17.35
C ALA A 24 -8.64 13.42 18.53
N GLU A 25 -8.98 12.30 19.15
CA GLU A 25 -8.16 11.73 20.22
C GLU A 25 -6.80 11.25 19.69
N ILE A 26 -6.78 10.58 18.55
CA ILE A 26 -5.53 10.12 17.90
C ILE A 26 -4.70 11.31 17.41
N GLU A 27 -5.30 12.36 16.86
CA GLU A 27 -4.58 13.59 16.48
C GLU A 27 -3.91 14.25 17.69
N LYS A 28 -4.61 14.33 18.82
CA LYS A 28 -4.05 14.84 20.08
C LYS A 28 -2.88 13.98 20.57
N LEU A 29 -3.02 12.66 20.53
CA LEU A 29 -1.95 11.74 20.82
C LEU A 29 -0.74 12.00 19.91
N PHE A 30 -0.93 12.07 18.60
CA PHE A 30 0.16 12.24 17.63
C PHE A 30 0.86 13.59 17.79
N ASN A 31 0.15 14.67 18.10
CA ASN A 31 0.76 15.94 18.46
C ASN A 31 1.66 15.83 19.72
N SER A 32 1.28 15.01 20.70
CA SER A 32 2.10 14.81 21.90
C SER A 32 3.40 14.05 21.69
N LEU A 33 3.49 13.25 20.58
CA LEU A 33 4.69 12.46 20.28
C LEU A 33 5.91 13.31 19.96
N PHE A 34 5.74 14.54 19.47
CA PHE A 34 6.85 15.45 19.19
C PHE A 34 7.64 15.83 20.47
N TYR A 35 7.03 15.68 21.65
CA TYR A 35 7.65 15.94 22.95
C TYR A 35 8.02 14.66 23.71
N ALA A 36 7.77 13.49 23.14
CA ALA A 36 8.04 12.21 23.77
C ALA A 36 9.55 11.88 23.76
N LYS A 37 10.04 11.24 24.84
CA LYS A 37 11.44 10.81 24.98
C LYS A 37 11.56 9.36 25.52
N LYS A 38 10.49 8.57 25.41
CA LYS A 38 10.38 7.31 26.16
C LYS A 38 11.28 6.18 25.65
N ASN A 39 11.45 6.00 24.34
CA ASN A 39 12.12 4.84 23.75
C ASN A 39 13.21 5.22 22.76
N MET A 40 14.18 5.99 23.23
CA MET A 40 15.31 6.44 22.39
C MET A 40 16.17 5.27 21.87
N GLU A 41 16.34 4.21 22.65
CA GLU A 41 17.10 3.03 22.23
C GLU A 41 16.44 2.30 21.05
N GLU A 42 15.13 2.08 21.12
CA GLU A 42 14.36 1.47 20.01
C GLU A 42 14.34 2.36 18.77
N GLU A 43 14.29 3.69 18.92
CA GLU A 43 14.41 4.61 17.79
C GLU A 43 15.79 4.49 17.12
N VAL A 44 16.86 4.41 17.89
CA VAL A 44 18.23 4.20 17.36
C VAL A 44 18.33 2.85 16.64
N LYS A 45 17.72 1.79 17.18
CA LYS A 45 17.65 0.49 16.53
C LYS A 45 16.94 0.56 15.18
N PHE A 46 15.79 1.24 15.11
CA PHE A 46 15.05 1.45 13.87
C PHE A 46 15.87 2.19 12.82
N VAL A 47 16.50 3.31 13.19
CA VAL A 47 17.35 4.08 12.27
C VAL A 47 18.49 3.23 11.73
N LYS A 48 19.16 2.43 12.58
CA LYS A 48 20.21 1.49 12.14
C LYS A 48 19.65 0.46 11.14
N GLN A 49 18.46 -0.08 11.38
CA GLN A 49 17.81 -1.03 10.47
C GLN A 49 17.53 -0.41 9.10
N MET A 50 17.10 0.86 9.06
CA MET A 50 16.88 1.56 7.79
C MET A 50 18.16 1.70 6.97
N PHE A 51 19.27 2.05 7.59
CA PHE A 51 20.58 2.12 6.90
C PHE A 51 21.05 0.76 6.36
N THR A 52 20.71 -0.33 7.04
CA THR A 52 21.09 -1.67 6.57
C THR A 52 20.16 -2.22 5.49
N ARG A 53 18.89 -1.78 5.44
CA ARG A 53 17.92 -2.14 4.38
C ARG A 53 18.17 -1.39 3.06
N GLY A 54 18.88 -0.29 3.09
CA GLY A 54 19.02 0.68 1.99
C GLY A 54 19.90 0.25 0.82
N GLY A 55 19.96 -1.02 0.45
CA GLY A 55 20.80 -1.43 -0.68
C GLY A 55 20.23 -2.46 -1.63
N ASP A 56 19.26 -3.27 -1.22
CA ASP A 56 19.07 -4.54 -1.95
C ASP A 56 17.63 -4.88 -2.34
N SER A 57 16.72 -3.93 -2.37
CA SER A 57 15.33 -4.20 -2.76
C SER A 57 15.03 -4.01 -4.25
N THR A 58 15.97 -4.28 -5.12
CA THR A 58 15.77 -4.17 -6.58
C THR A 58 14.89 -5.30 -7.15
N GLU A 59 14.64 -6.36 -6.38
CA GLU A 59 13.83 -7.49 -6.82
C GLU A 59 12.56 -7.61 -5.97
N ARG A 60 11.43 -7.16 -6.49
CA ARG A 60 10.12 -7.49 -5.90
C ARG A 60 9.66 -8.84 -6.44
N TYR A 61 9.40 -9.77 -5.52
CA TYR A 61 8.82 -11.07 -5.84
C TYR A 61 7.39 -11.12 -5.32
N GLY A 62 6.50 -11.72 -6.12
CA GLY A 62 5.11 -11.93 -5.73
C GLY A 62 4.17 -10.75 -6.01
N LEU A 63 2.95 -10.90 -5.54
CA LEU A 63 1.92 -9.87 -5.60
C LEU A 63 2.16 -8.81 -4.53
N HIS A 64 1.70 -7.60 -4.78
CA HIS A 64 1.72 -6.53 -3.78
C HIS A 64 0.32 -5.91 -3.64
N THR A 65 -0.09 -5.63 -2.42
CA THR A 65 -1.42 -5.09 -2.11
C THR A 65 -1.79 -3.89 -2.97
N SER A 66 -0.84 -2.96 -3.19
CA SER A 66 -1.08 -1.76 -4.01
C SER A 66 -1.44 -2.08 -5.47
N ALA A 67 -0.97 -3.21 -6.01
CA ALA A 67 -1.29 -3.64 -7.37
C ALA A 67 -2.69 -4.31 -7.46
N ILE A 68 -3.19 -4.84 -6.35
CA ILE A 68 -4.49 -5.52 -6.28
C ILE A 68 -5.64 -4.51 -6.12
N ILE A 69 -5.45 -3.45 -5.37
CA ILE A 69 -6.50 -2.45 -5.05
C ILE A 69 -6.73 -1.40 -6.14
N VAL A 70 -6.03 -1.46 -7.25
CA VAL A 70 -6.22 -0.51 -8.38
C VAL A 70 -7.63 -0.64 -8.97
N GLY A 71 -8.10 0.42 -9.65
CA GLY A 71 -9.38 0.40 -10.37
C GLY A 71 -9.44 -0.72 -11.42
N GLU A 72 -10.65 -1.15 -11.76
CA GLU A 72 -10.86 -2.24 -12.74
C GLU A 72 -10.25 -1.93 -14.10
N ASP A 73 -10.27 -0.67 -14.50
CA ASP A 73 -9.67 -0.17 -15.74
C ASP A 73 -8.15 -0.31 -15.77
N LYS A 74 -7.52 -0.42 -14.60
CA LYS A 74 -6.05 -0.56 -14.43
C LYS A 74 -5.61 -1.96 -14.05
N PHE A 75 -6.51 -2.81 -13.57
CA PHE A 75 -6.18 -4.15 -13.14
C PHE A 75 -5.98 -5.09 -14.34
N CYS A 76 -4.93 -5.91 -14.28
CA CYS A 76 -4.61 -6.87 -15.34
C CYS A 76 -4.20 -8.22 -14.74
N TYR A 77 -5.07 -9.22 -14.83
CA TYR A 77 -4.80 -10.58 -14.36
C TYR A 77 -3.50 -11.16 -14.91
N ARG A 78 -3.23 -10.95 -16.22
CA ARG A 78 -2.00 -11.43 -16.84
C ARG A 78 -0.74 -10.81 -16.22
N GLU A 79 -0.76 -9.51 -15.91
CA GLU A 79 0.33 -8.83 -15.21
C GLU A 79 0.58 -9.43 -13.85
N GLN A 80 -0.49 -9.69 -13.07
CA GLN A 80 -0.39 -10.27 -11.74
C GLN A 80 0.12 -11.71 -11.77
N VAL A 81 -0.37 -12.53 -12.70
CA VAL A 81 0.15 -13.90 -12.88
C VAL A 81 1.62 -13.90 -13.28
N LEU A 82 2.01 -13.00 -14.20
CA LEU A 82 3.41 -12.89 -14.61
C LEU A 82 4.31 -12.43 -13.45
N SER A 83 3.84 -11.55 -12.56
CA SER A 83 4.61 -11.12 -11.39
C SER A 83 4.84 -12.22 -10.34
N LEU A 84 4.02 -13.26 -10.35
CA LEU A 84 4.25 -14.47 -9.57
C LEU A 84 5.23 -15.45 -10.23
N LEU A 85 5.34 -15.41 -11.56
CA LEU A 85 6.16 -16.33 -12.33
C LEU A 85 7.55 -15.79 -12.63
N TYR A 86 7.71 -14.48 -12.63
CA TYR A 86 8.93 -13.79 -13.03
C TYR A 86 9.33 -12.72 -12.03
N LYS A 87 10.63 -12.58 -11.80
CA LYS A 87 11.16 -11.42 -11.11
C LYS A 87 10.82 -10.15 -11.90
N GLN A 88 10.24 -9.19 -11.21
CA GLN A 88 9.98 -7.88 -11.81
C GLN A 88 11.30 -7.13 -11.93
N ALA A 89 11.69 -6.76 -13.15
CA ALA A 89 12.70 -5.75 -13.32
C ALA A 89 12.18 -4.44 -12.73
N GLN A 90 12.77 -3.95 -11.65
CA GLN A 90 12.44 -2.63 -11.15
C GLN A 90 12.94 -1.60 -12.16
N GLY A 91 12.06 -0.65 -12.47
CA GLY A 91 12.21 0.25 -13.59
C GLY A 91 13.52 1.04 -13.56
N GLU A 92 14.41 0.70 -14.46
CA GLU A 92 15.62 1.45 -14.75
C GLU A 92 15.37 2.88 -15.26
N ASN A 93 14.09 3.25 -15.45
CA ASN A 93 13.68 4.51 -16.08
C ASN A 93 12.65 5.30 -15.27
N VAL A 94 12.79 5.36 -13.94
CA VAL A 94 11.96 6.27 -13.15
C VAL A 94 12.45 7.72 -13.40
N PRO A 95 11.59 8.65 -13.87
CA PRO A 95 11.97 10.05 -14.04
C PRO A 95 12.53 10.65 -12.76
N GLN A 96 13.61 11.44 -12.86
CA GLN A 96 14.31 12.00 -11.70
C GLN A 96 13.40 12.82 -10.76
N ASN A 97 12.40 13.50 -11.31
CA ASN A 97 11.43 14.25 -10.50
C ASN A 97 10.56 13.32 -9.64
N LEU A 98 10.21 12.12 -10.13
CA LEU A 98 9.48 11.12 -9.36
C LEU A 98 10.35 10.53 -8.26
N ILE A 99 11.64 10.29 -8.51
CA ILE A 99 12.58 9.84 -7.47
C ILE A 99 12.58 10.82 -6.30
N ARG A 100 12.71 12.13 -6.57
CA ARG A 100 12.68 13.16 -5.51
C ARG A 100 11.36 13.20 -4.74
N ILE A 101 10.23 13.00 -5.43
CA ILE A 101 8.92 12.92 -4.78
C ILE A 101 8.83 11.69 -3.87
N PHE A 102 9.41 10.56 -4.28
CA PHE A 102 9.45 9.35 -3.45
C PHE A 102 10.35 9.52 -2.23
N GLU A 103 11.53 10.12 -2.40
CA GLU A 103 12.45 10.42 -1.29
C GLU A 103 11.81 11.32 -0.23
N GLU A 104 11.08 12.37 -0.65
CA GLU A 104 10.33 13.22 0.27
C GLU A 104 9.22 12.44 1.00
N GLY A 105 8.52 11.57 0.27
CA GLY A 105 7.52 10.67 0.87
C GLY A 105 8.14 9.75 1.91
N ASN A 106 9.26 9.11 1.60
CA ASN A 106 10.00 8.22 2.49
C ASN A 106 10.45 8.95 3.78
N ALA A 107 10.93 10.18 3.66
CA ALA A 107 11.34 10.99 4.80
C ALA A 107 10.16 11.28 5.77
N ILE A 108 8.96 11.51 5.23
CA ILE A 108 7.74 11.69 6.03
C ILE A 108 7.36 10.39 6.75
N HIS A 109 7.41 9.25 6.06
CA HIS A 109 7.15 7.94 6.67
C HIS A 109 8.15 7.67 7.81
N GLU A 110 9.45 7.83 7.56
CA GLU A 110 10.49 7.67 8.59
C GLU A 110 10.26 8.57 9.80
N LYS A 111 9.92 9.84 9.57
CA LYS A 111 9.63 10.78 10.66
C LYS A 111 8.54 10.25 11.58
N TRP A 112 7.41 9.82 11.03
CA TRP A 112 6.28 9.34 11.82
C TRP A 112 6.55 8.01 12.51
N GLN A 113 7.21 7.09 11.83
CA GLN A 113 7.64 5.82 12.41
C GLN A 113 8.54 6.03 13.62
N ARG A 114 9.53 6.92 13.52
CA ARG A 114 10.39 7.32 14.64
C ARG A 114 9.60 7.92 15.80
N LEU A 115 8.62 8.78 15.51
CA LEU A 115 7.75 9.38 16.53
C LEU A 115 6.90 8.31 17.24
N PHE A 116 6.33 7.35 16.52
CA PHE A 116 5.58 6.25 17.12
C PHE A 116 6.45 5.40 18.05
N ILE A 117 7.66 5.06 17.61
CA ILE A 117 8.61 4.28 18.41
C ILE A 117 9.03 5.08 19.66
N ARG A 118 9.43 6.34 19.49
CA ARG A 118 9.83 7.23 20.57
C ARG A 118 8.73 7.42 21.61
N GLY A 119 7.50 7.52 21.17
CA GLY A 119 6.31 7.61 22.02
C GLY A 119 5.89 6.32 22.71
N GLY A 120 6.53 5.19 22.35
CA GLY A 120 6.22 3.87 22.91
C GLY A 120 4.92 3.26 22.39
N LEU A 121 4.47 3.67 21.20
CA LEU A 121 3.27 3.11 20.56
C LEU A 121 3.57 1.81 19.82
N CYS A 122 4.82 1.60 19.38
CA CYS A 122 5.28 0.40 18.70
C CYS A 122 6.78 0.20 18.92
N LYS A 123 7.30 -0.94 18.48
CA LYS A 123 8.73 -1.22 18.39
C LYS A 123 9.25 -1.01 16.97
N ALA A 124 10.56 -1.03 16.78
CA ALA A 124 11.21 -0.96 15.48
C ALA A 124 10.73 -2.04 14.50
N GLU A 125 10.48 -3.24 15.00
CA GLU A 125 9.99 -4.40 14.24
C GLU A 125 8.53 -4.28 13.76
N ASP A 126 7.75 -3.35 14.33
CA ASP A 126 6.37 -3.08 13.96
C ASP A 126 6.26 -2.01 12.87
N CYS A 127 7.37 -1.43 12.44
CA CYS A 127 7.43 -0.38 11.44
C CYS A 127 8.03 -0.91 10.14
N ASP A 128 7.43 -0.52 9.02
CA ASP A 128 7.91 -0.78 7.63
C ASP A 128 8.37 -2.23 7.44
N PHE A 129 7.60 -3.14 7.97
CA PHE A 129 7.97 -4.53 7.97
C PHE A 129 7.08 -5.31 7.00
N SER A 130 7.71 -5.79 5.93
CA SER A 130 7.04 -6.59 4.91
C SER A 130 6.59 -7.91 5.49
N LYS A 131 5.30 -8.18 5.35
CA LYS A 131 4.66 -9.45 5.66
C LYS A 131 4.20 -10.11 4.38
N PHE A 132 4.07 -11.42 4.45
CA PHE A 132 3.58 -12.22 3.35
C PHE A 132 2.34 -12.99 3.79
N TYR A 133 1.32 -12.95 2.96
CA TYR A 133 0.11 -13.75 3.16
C TYR A 133 0.15 -14.92 2.19
N ASP A 134 0.48 -16.09 2.73
CA ASP A 134 0.84 -17.29 1.95
C ASP A 134 -0.30 -17.79 1.06
N GLU A 135 -1.54 -17.68 1.53
CA GLU A 135 -2.70 -18.20 0.80
C GLU A 135 -2.81 -17.65 -0.63
N TYR A 136 -2.45 -16.38 -0.83
CA TYR A 136 -2.53 -15.70 -2.13
C TYR A 136 -1.17 -15.23 -2.65
N GLU A 137 -0.09 -15.59 -1.98
CA GLU A 137 1.28 -15.16 -2.34
C GLU A 137 1.39 -13.64 -2.47
N VAL A 138 0.76 -12.90 -1.56
CA VAL A 138 0.70 -11.44 -1.58
C VAL A 138 1.51 -10.83 -0.45
N GLY A 139 2.42 -9.93 -0.82
CA GLY A 139 3.14 -9.09 0.13
C GLY A 139 2.31 -7.89 0.56
N TYR A 140 2.38 -7.55 1.85
CA TYR A 140 1.81 -6.34 2.40
C TYR A 140 2.74 -5.71 3.43
N THR A 141 2.83 -4.40 3.43
CA THR A 141 3.74 -3.65 4.28
C THR A 141 3.00 -2.46 4.86
N PRO A 142 2.38 -2.60 6.06
CA PRO A 142 1.86 -1.45 6.77
C PRO A 142 3.02 -0.54 7.18
N ASP A 143 2.82 0.76 7.17
CA ASP A 143 3.83 1.72 7.61
C ASP A 143 4.15 1.56 9.08
N ALA A 144 3.15 1.22 9.90
CA ALA A 144 3.33 0.80 11.29
C ALA A 144 2.14 -0.03 11.79
N ILE A 145 2.38 -0.82 12.84
CA ILE A 145 1.33 -1.36 13.71
C ILE A 145 1.53 -0.75 15.09
N ILE A 146 0.62 0.12 15.51
CA ILE A 146 0.73 0.79 16.81
C ILE A 146 -0.26 0.21 17.82
N THR A 147 0.08 0.33 19.11
CA THR A 147 -0.80 -0.02 20.22
C THR A 147 -1.11 1.24 21.03
N TYR A 148 -2.38 1.56 21.16
CA TYR A 148 -2.86 2.66 21.99
C TYR A 148 -4.05 2.22 22.83
N LYS A 149 -4.01 2.48 24.15
CA LYS A 149 -5.03 2.03 25.12
C LYS A 149 -5.37 0.54 25.02
N GLY A 150 -4.34 -0.32 24.82
CA GLY A 150 -4.51 -1.77 24.69
C GLY A 150 -5.07 -2.24 23.34
N LYS A 151 -5.32 -1.35 22.40
CA LYS A 151 -5.88 -1.63 21.09
C LYS A 151 -4.83 -1.47 20.01
N LYS A 152 -4.77 -2.43 19.07
CA LYS A 152 -3.85 -2.37 17.92
C LYS A 152 -4.51 -1.68 16.74
N TYR A 153 -3.71 -0.90 16.02
CA TYR A 153 -4.10 -0.21 14.80
C TYR A 153 -3.07 -0.46 13.70
N VAL A 154 -3.56 -0.78 12.52
CA VAL A 154 -2.76 -0.72 11.30
C VAL A 154 -2.67 0.73 10.85
N VAL A 155 -1.47 1.23 10.60
CA VAL A 155 -1.24 2.61 10.18
C VAL A 155 -0.75 2.67 8.74
N GLU A 156 -1.32 3.58 7.97
CA GLU A 156 -0.90 3.98 6.64
C GLU A 156 -0.62 5.48 6.61
N ILE A 157 0.57 5.87 6.19
CA ILE A 157 1.02 7.25 6.12
C ILE A 157 0.96 7.72 4.66
N LYS A 158 0.44 8.90 4.43
CA LYS A 158 0.40 9.51 3.09
C LYS A 158 0.92 10.94 3.13
N SER A 159 1.90 11.23 2.29
CA SER A 159 2.30 12.60 1.99
C SER A 159 1.43 13.16 0.86
N VAL A 160 0.82 14.31 1.07
CA VAL A 160 -0.08 14.95 0.11
C VAL A 160 0.35 16.41 -0.14
N ASN A 161 -0.04 16.98 -1.27
CA ASN A 161 0.16 18.41 -1.48
C ASN A 161 -0.92 19.23 -0.77
N THR A 162 -0.66 20.53 -0.53
CA THR A 162 -1.57 21.42 0.20
C THR A 162 -2.96 21.49 -0.41
N TYR A 163 -3.08 21.50 -1.73
CA TYR A 163 -4.38 21.55 -2.40
C TYR A 163 -5.24 20.30 -2.10
N GLN A 164 -4.62 19.13 -2.16
CA GLN A 164 -5.30 17.88 -1.78
C GLN A 164 -5.60 17.86 -0.28
N PHE A 165 -4.65 18.27 0.56
CA PHE A 165 -4.80 18.32 2.01
C PHE A 165 -5.98 19.17 2.45
N MET A 166 -6.11 20.38 1.89
CA MET A 166 -7.19 21.31 2.25
C MET A 166 -8.59 20.76 1.91
N LYS A 167 -8.70 20.03 0.81
CA LYS A 167 -9.98 19.50 0.32
C LYS A 167 -10.34 18.12 0.84
N MET A 168 -9.36 17.39 1.40
CA MET A 168 -9.62 16.00 1.77
C MET A 168 -10.48 15.88 3.02
N THR A 169 -11.51 15.06 2.90
CA THR A 169 -12.33 14.54 4.01
C THR A 169 -12.11 13.05 4.24
N SER A 170 -11.38 12.40 3.33
CA SER A 170 -10.98 10.99 3.37
C SER A 170 -9.83 10.77 2.40
N HIS A 171 -9.22 9.58 2.41
CA HIS A 171 -8.22 9.16 1.42
C HIS A 171 -8.60 7.78 0.85
N PRO A 172 -9.42 7.72 -0.24
CA PRO A 172 -10.02 6.48 -0.71
C PRO A 172 -9.02 5.37 -1.03
N THR A 173 -7.88 5.70 -1.67
CA THR A 173 -6.85 4.68 -2.00
C THR A 173 -6.18 4.14 -0.74
N ALA A 174 -5.82 5.00 0.21
CA ALA A 174 -5.24 4.56 1.48
C ALA A 174 -6.24 3.75 2.31
N SER A 175 -7.53 4.11 2.26
CA SER A 175 -8.60 3.35 2.92
C SER A 175 -8.63 1.89 2.41
N LYS A 176 -8.63 1.69 1.09
CA LYS A 176 -8.58 0.34 0.49
C LYS A 176 -7.32 -0.42 0.90
N GLN A 177 -6.19 0.26 0.96
CA GLN A 177 -4.90 -0.32 1.34
C GLN A 177 -4.92 -0.78 2.80
N VAL A 178 -5.39 0.07 3.72
CA VAL A 178 -5.55 -0.25 5.14
C VAL A 178 -6.56 -1.39 5.34
N GLN A 179 -7.68 -1.41 4.61
CA GLN A 179 -8.65 -2.51 4.66
C GLN A 179 -8.01 -3.86 4.33
N MET A 180 -7.19 -3.92 3.28
CA MET A 180 -6.46 -5.14 2.92
C MET A 180 -5.43 -5.52 3.99
N TYR A 181 -4.71 -4.55 4.55
CA TYR A 181 -3.76 -4.82 5.63
C TYR A 181 -4.46 -5.32 6.91
N MET A 182 -5.62 -4.75 7.25
CA MET A 182 -6.44 -5.23 8.36
C MET A 182 -6.91 -6.67 8.11
N HIS A 183 -7.32 -6.99 6.89
CA HIS A 183 -7.71 -8.35 6.52
C HIS A 183 -6.57 -9.35 6.73
N PHE A 184 -5.39 -9.06 6.17
CA PHE A 184 -4.23 -9.96 6.25
C PHE A 184 -3.62 -10.06 7.65
N SER A 185 -3.70 -9.00 8.45
CA SER A 185 -3.12 -8.98 9.80
C SER A 185 -4.07 -9.47 10.89
N GLY A 186 -5.38 -9.57 10.61
CA GLY A 186 -6.42 -9.84 11.62
C GLY A 186 -6.64 -8.68 12.60
N ILE A 187 -6.11 -7.48 12.32
CA ILE A 187 -6.32 -6.26 13.11
C ILE A 187 -7.50 -5.51 12.49
N HIS A 188 -8.54 -5.21 13.27
CA HIS A 188 -9.79 -4.65 12.75
C HIS A 188 -9.91 -3.13 12.90
N ASP A 189 -8.86 -2.46 13.30
CA ASP A 189 -8.77 -1.02 13.44
C ASP A 189 -7.61 -0.46 12.63
N GLY A 190 -7.87 0.59 11.87
CA GLY A 190 -6.88 1.23 11.02
C GLY A 190 -6.83 2.73 11.23
N ILE A 191 -5.67 3.31 10.95
CA ILE A 191 -5.42 4.75 10.96
C ILE A 191 -4.80 5.12 9.62
N ILE A 192 -5.35 6.15 8.97
CA ILE A 192 -4.73 6.81 7.83
C ILE A 192 -4.23 8.16 8.32
N LEU A 193 -2.93 8.38 8.25
CA LEU A 193 -2.27 9.63 8.58
C LEU A 193 -1.89 10.34 7.29
N CYS A 194 -2.48 11.49 7.02
CA CYS A 194 -2.15 12.31 5.85
C CYS A 194 -1.40 13.56 6.28
N GLU A 195 -0.17 13.75 5.80
CA GLU A 195 0.61 14.96 6.04
C GLU A 195 0.71 15.81 4.79
N ASP A 196 0.43 17.11 4.94
CA ASP A 196 0.76 18.11 3.93
C ASP A 196 2.27 18.37 3.93
N LYS A 197 2.94 17.97 2.85
CA LYS A 197 4.38 18.09 2.71
C LYS A 197 4.92 19.53 2.67
N ASN A 198 4.08 20.53 2.43
CA ASN A 198 4.51 21.92 2.42
C ASN A 198 4.36 22.58 3.80
N THR A 199 3.23 22.37 4.49
CA THR A 199 2.94 22.99 5.78
C THR A 199 3.23 22.11 6.97
N GLN A 200 3.45 20.80 6.76
CA GLN A 200 3.63 19.77 7.78
C GLN A 200 2.42 19.59 8.73
N GLN A 201 1.30 20.18 8.38
CA GLN A 201 0.04 19.88 9.06
C GLN A 201 -0.40 18.46 8.71
N PHE A 202 -1.10 17.80 9.62
CA PHE A 202 -1.58 16.46 9.38
C PHE A 202 -3.06 16.29 9.73
N LYS A 203 -3.69 15.30 9.12
CA LYS A 203 -5.04 14.83 9.42
C LYS A 203 -5.01 13.34 9.69
N VAL A 204 -5.87 12.90 10.59
CA VAL A 204 -6.02 11.49 10.95
C VAL A 204 -7.43 11.02 10.57
N PHE A 205 -7.51 9.86 9.92
CA PHE A 205 -8.77 9.17 9.65
C PHE A 205 -8.71 7.79 10.31
N VAL A 206 -9.63 7.53 11.22
CA VAL A 206 -9.78 6.21 11.86
C VAL A 206 -10.77 5.39 11.04
N VAL A 207 -10.36 4.20 10.64
CA VAL A 207 -11.17 3.27 9.83
C VAL A 207 -11.38 1.95 10.57
N LYS A 208 -12.56 1.38 10.43
CA LYS A 208 -12.90 0.05 10.91
C LYS A 208 -12.85 -0.94 9.75
N TYR A 209 -12.47 -2.17 10.05
CA TYR A 209 -12.50 -3.24 9.07
C TYR A 209 -13.93 -3.44 8.54
N ASN A 210 -14.04 -3.49 7.23
CA ASN A 210 -15.28 -3.80 6.52
C ASN A 210 -15.00 -4.86 5.44
N PRO A 211 -15.52 -6.08 5.61
CA PRO A 211 -15.31 -7.17 4.67
C PRO A 211 -15.90 -6.89 3.27
N GLU A 212 -16.94 -6.06 3.15
CA GLU A 212 -17.53 -5.71 1.86
C GLU A 212 -16.56 -4.91 0.97
N ILE A 213 -15.70 -4.09 1.58
CA ILE A 213 -14.67 -3.34 0.86
C ILE A 213 -13.56 -4.29 0.37
N VAL A 214 -13.28 -5.34 1.12
CA VAL A 214 -12.18 -6.28 0.86
C VAL A 214 -12.58 -7.36 -0.14
N SER A 215 -13.83 -7.83 -0.10
CA SER A 215 -14.33 -8.96 -0.91
C SER A 215 -13.95 -8.87 -2.39
N PRO A 216 -14.14 -7.74 -3.11
CA PRO A 216 -13.77 -7.67 -4.52
C PRO A 216 -12.28 -7.86 -4.80
N TYR A 217 -11.42 -7.55 -3.83
CA TYR A 217 -9.97 -7.72 -3.95
C TYR A 217 -9.53 -9.14 -3.63
N ILE A 218 -10.22 -9.81 -2.70
CA ILE A 218 -10.02 -11.24 -2.45
C ILE A 218 -10.42 -12.04 -3.68
N GLU A 219 -11.57 -11.74 -4.31
CA GLU A 219 -11.98 -12.37 -5.56
C GLU A 219 -10.93 -12.21 -6.68
N ARG A 220 -10.28 -11.04 -6.75
CA ARG A 220 -9.15 -10.83 -7.68
C ARG A 220 -7.96 -11.73 -7.35
N LEU A 221 -7.62 -11.89 -6.07
CA LEU A 221 -6.52 -12.76 -5.64
C LEU A 221 -6.82 -14.23 -5.95
N GLU A 222 -8.04 -14.69 -5.67
CA GLU A 222 -8.50 -16.03 -6.02
C GLU A 222 -8.42 -16.28 -7.53
N ALA A 223 -8.87 -15.33 -8.33
CA ALA A 223 -8.78 -15.42 -9.79
C ALA A 223 -7.32 -15.45 -10.29
N VAL A 224 -6.43 -14.66 -9.68
CA VAL A 224 -4.98 -14.70 -10.01
C VAL A 224 -4.40 -16.07 -9.67
N LYS A 225 -4.69 -16.62 -8.49
CA LYS A 225 -4.29 -17.97 -8.07
C LYS A 225 -4.81 -19.04 -9.04
N TYR A 226 -6.08 -18.97 -9.40
CA TYR A 226 -6.68 -19.86 -10.39
C TYR A 226 -5.96 -19.80 -11.74
N TYR A 227 -5.71 -18.60 -12.28
CA TYR A 227 -5.00 -18.44 -13.55
C TYR A 227 -3.54 -18.87 -13.47
N LYS A 228 -2.85 -18.66 -12.34
CA LYS A 228 -1.50 -19.16 -12.11
C LYS A 228 -1.47 -20.68 -12.22
N ASN A 229 -2.38 -21.38 -11.53
CA ASN A 229 -2.45 -22.85 -11.56
C ASN A 229 -2.69 -23.36 -12.99
N ARG A 230 -3.56 -22.73 -13.76
CA ARG A 230 -3.78 -23.09 -15.16
C ARG A 230 -2.55 -22.93 -16.06
N VAL A 231 -1.65 -22.00 -15.73
CA VAL A 231 -0.37 -21.89 -16.48
C VAL A 231 0.49 -23.13 -16.23
N PHE A 232 0.53 -23.64 -15.00
CA PHE A 232 1.30 -24.86 -14.67
C PHE A 232 0.63 -26.13 -15.21
N GLU A 233 -0.66 -26.28 -15.08
CA GLU A 233 -1.40 -27.49 -15.42
C GLU A 233 -1.65 -27.62 -16.92
N GLU A 234 -2.01 -26.53 -17.59
CA GLU A 234 -2.47 -26.53 -18.98
C GLU A 234 -1.52 -25.80 -19.96
N GLY A 235 -0.50 -25.14 -19.46
CA GLY A 235 0.40 -24.29 -20.27
C GLY A 235 -0.31 -23.05 -20.86
N LYS A 236 -1.50 -22.69 -20.34
CA LYS A 236 -2.34 -21.63 -20.89
C LYS A 236 -2.21 -20.33 -20.10
N MET A 237 -1.56 -19.34 -20.69
CA MET A 237 -1.46 -18.01 -20.12
C MET A 237 -2.78 -17.23 -20.31
N VAL A 238 -3.20 -16.47 -19.27
CA VAL A 238 -4.36 -15.58 -19.33
C VAL A 238 -4.21 -14.52 -20.42
N LYS A 239 -5.31 -14.15 -21.06
CA LYS A 239 -5.32 -13.14 -22.14
C LYS A 239 -4.83 -11.78 -21.65
N ARG A 240 -4.22 -11.00 -22.55
CA ARG A 240 -3.85 -9.60 -22.27
C ARG A 240 -5.10 -8.78 -21.99
N CYS A 241 -4.96 -7.76 -21.13
CA CYS A 241 -6.07 -6.81 -20.93
C CYS A 241 -6.41 -6.06 -22.23
N LYS A 242 -7.67 -5.68 -22.38
CA LYS A 242 -8.18 -5.03 -23.59
C LYS A 242 -7.44 -3.72 -23.94
N GLN A 243 -6.94 -3.01 -22.92
CA GLN A 243 -6.19 -1.76 -23.10
C GLN A 243 -4.78 -1.99 -23.65
N CYS A 244 -4.26 -3.22 -23.61
CA CYS A 244 -2.91 -3.58 -24.06
C CYS A 244 -2.93 -3.98 -25.54
N THR A 245 -3.13 -3.00 -26.42
CA THR A 245 -3.32 -3.19 -27.86
C THR A 245 -2.03 -3.41 -28.63
N SER A 246 -0.90 -2.89 -28.11
CA SER A 246 0.45 -3.07 -28.68
C SER A 246 1.51 -2.99 -27.58
N LYS A 247 2.75 -3.44 -27.88
CA LYS A 247 3.88 -3.37 -26.94
C LYS A 247 4.25 -1.91 -26.57
N VAL A 248 3.88 -0.96 -27.40
CA VAL A 248 4.18 0.49 -27.25
C VAL A 248 2.97 1.33 -26.89
N CYS A 249 1.81 0.73 -26.61
CA CYS A 249 0.65 1.49 -26.14
C CYS A 249 0.90 2.03 -24.71
N LYS A 250 0.17 3.10 -24.35
CA LYS A 250 0.32 3.76 -23.04
C LYS A 250 0.26 2.77 -21.86
N ARG A 251 -0.65 1.80 -21.91
CA ARG A 251 -0.78 0.78 -20.86
C ARG A 251 0.44 -0.16 -20.80
N ALA A 252 0.96 -0.58 -21.95
CA ALA A 252 2.11 -1.47 -22.01
C ALA A 252 3.40 -0.78 -21.54
N ILE A 253 3.64 0.48 -21.92
CA ILE A 253 4.83 1.23 -21.51
C ILE A 253 4.97 1.34 -20.00
N THR A 254 3.86 1.48 -19.28
CA THR A 254 3.85 1.59 -17.82
C THR A 254 3.77 0.25 -17.07
N CYS A 255 3.68 -0.87 -17.79
CA CYS A 255 3.55 -2.20 -17.20
C CYS A 255 4.92 -2.80 -16.88
N ALA A 256 5.16 -3.13 -15.62
CA ALA A 256 6.41 -3.78 -15.18
C ALA A 256 6.66 -5.15 -15.86
N MET A 257 5.57 -5.84 -16.24
CA MET A 257 5.62 -7.14 -16.92
C MET A 257 5.54 -7.04 -18.44
N ARG A 258 5.78 -5.86 -19.04
CA ARG A 258 5.65 -5.64 -20.48
C ARG A 258 6.41 -6.67 -21.30
N ASP A 259 7.69 -6.83 -21.05
CA ASP A 259 8.54 -7.70 -21.87
C ASP A 259 8.20 -9.17 -21.68
N ALA A 260 8.00 -9.63 -20.46
CA ALA A 260 7.51 -10.98 -20.19
C ALA A 260 6.16 -11.22 -20.88
N CYS A 261 5.22 -10.27 -20.80
CA CYS A 261 3.89 -10.37 -21.39
C CYS A 261 3.91 -10.51 -22.92
N TRP A 262 4.81 -9.80 -23.61
CA TRP A 262 4.86 -9.79 -25.07
C TRP A 262 5.78 -10.88 -25.64
N ASN A 263 6.69 -11.44 -24.84
CA ASN A 263 7.57 -12.53 -25.21
C ASN A 263 7.03 -13.92 -24.81
N CYS A 264 6.02 -14.00 -23.97
CA CYS A 264 5.32 -15.24 -23.62
C CYS A 264 4.72 -15.90 -24.87
N GLY A 265 5.25 -17.03 -25.27
CA GLY A 265 4.82 -17.77 -26.47
C GLY A 265 5.91 -17.90 -27.55
N LYS A 266 7.06 -17.25 -27.38
CA LYS A 266 8.22 -17.38 -28.27
C LYS A 266 9.35 -18.24 -27.69
N GLY A 267 9.01 -19.29 -26.96
CA GLY A 267 9.95 -20.30 -26.47
C GLY A 267 11.03 -19.77 -25.50
N ARG A 268 11.09 -20.32 -24.31
CA ARG A 268 12.03 -20.07 -23.21
C ARG A 268 11.68 -18.89 -22.31
N VAL A 269 10.64 -19.11 -21.58
CA VAL A 269 10.44 -18.44 -20.32
C VAL A 269 11.09 -19.31 -19.26
N ARG A 270 12.18 -18.88 -18.65
CA ARG A 270 12.76 -19.57 -17.50
C ARG A 270 11.82 -19.34 -16.32
N LEU A 271 11.06 -20.36 -15.96
CA LEU A 271 10.40 -20.45 -14.67
C LEU A 271 11.51 -20.46 -13.61
N ASN A 272 11.52 -19.53 -12.69
CA ASN A 272 12.30 -19.69 -11.47
C ASN A 272 11.53 -20.69 -10.61
N VAL A 273 11.92 -21.95 -10.67
CA VAL A 273 11.57 -23.00 -9.71
C VAL A 273 12.49 -22.86 -8.52
#